data_323ebebb186db5d4d4e21979591c6ad7
#
_entry.id   323ebebb186db5d4d4e21979591c6ad7
#
_cell.length_a   1.000
_cell.length_b   1.000
_cell.length_c   1.000
_cell.angle_alpha   90.00
_cell.angle_beta   90.00
_cell.angle_gamma   90.00
#
_symmetry.space_group_name_H-M   'P 1'
#
loop_
_entity.id
_entity.type
_entity.pdbx_description
1 polymer ?
#
loop_
_entity_poly.entity_id
_entity_poly.type
_entity_poly.pdbx_seq_one_letter_code
_entity_poly.pdbx_strand_id
1 'polypeptide(L)'
;MAQTTGVESGHDWVDLGLPGGLKWATGNIGAPAPQDDGDYYAWGETAQKTDFRWATYLHGASQNALLKYTQTDGLMLLTQADDVVSQTWGGAWRMPTKDEWAELKTHCVWTWTDNYNATGVAGYEVASQSGDASLFLPAAGCRYANRVNEKGVHGYYWSSSLSDVSAYWGSAYQMQFVQAYAKPDWNHTRYYGSSVRGVCVPQQHSTGVESVAASPIVCEAGTIRCGQAFRIYDVTGRDLTRQNGALPNGVYMVQVGEKTEKVMVF
;
A
#
# COMPACT_ATOMS: atom_id res chain seq x y z
N MET A 1 -11.49 12.76 19.59
CA MET A 1 -10.82 11.46 19.44
C MET A 1 -10.54 11.28 17.97
N ALA A 2 -9.38 10.76 17.58
CA ALA A 2 -9.09 10.44 16.18
C ALA A 2 -10.02 9.30 15.72
N GLN A 3 -10.39 9.30 14.45
CA GLN A 3 -11.23 8.25 13.87
C GLN A 3 -10.40 6.96 13.74
N THR A 4 -10.86 5.86 14.34
CA THR A 4 -10.15 4.57 14.34
C THR A 4 -10.55 3.65 13.18
N THR A 5 -11.61 3.99 12.44
CA THR A 5 -12.07 3.27 11.25
C THR A 5 -12.57 4.23 10.20
N GLY A 6 -12.60 3.82 8.95
CA GLY A 6 -13.15 4.61 7.84
C GLY A 6 -13.10 3.85 6.53
N VAL A 7 -13.36 4.57 5.44
CA VAL A 7 -13.43 4.01 4.09
C VAL A 7 -12.51 4.82 3.18
N GLU A 8 -11.75 4.15 2.35
CA GLU A 8 -10.96 4.70 1.24
C GLU A 8 -11.30 3.94 -0.03
N SER A 9 -11.71 4.64 -1.08
CA SER A 9 -12.07 4.05 -2.38
C SER A 9 -13.02 2.83 -2.27
N GLY A 10 -14.00 2.89 -1.34
CA GLY A 10 -14.99 1.84 -1.14
C GLY A 10 -14.53 0.64 -0.28
N HIS A 11 -13.32 0.69 0.30
CA HIS A 11 -12.79 -0.37 1.15
C HIS A 11 -12.52 0.13 2.57
N ASP A 12 -12.93 -0.69 3.56
CA ASP A 12 -12.82 -0.35 4.97
C ASP A 12 -11.38 -0.44 5.47
N TRP A 13 -10.98 0.53 6.29
CA TRP A 13 -9.70 0.53 6.99
C TRP A 13 -9.86 0.72 8.50
N VAL A 14 -8.83 0.28 9.21
CA VAL A 14 -8.64 0.49 10.65
C VAL A 14 -7.32 1.23 10.90
N ASP A 15 -7.36 2.18 11.83
CA ASP A 15 -6.22 2.89 12.38
C ASP A 15 -5.75 2.22 13.66
N LEU A 16 -4.61 1.58 13.62
CA LEU A 16 -3.99 0.92 14.78
C LEU A 16 -3.05 1.84 15.57
N GLY A 17 -2.98 3.13 15.22
CA GLY A 17 -2.11 4.10 15.88
C GLY A 17 -0.61 3.85 15.60
N LEU A 18 -0.27 3.33 14.42
CA LEU A 18 1.11 3.06 14.04
C LEU A 18 1.90 4.35 13.84
N PRO A 19 3.21 4.37 14.18
CA PRO A 19 4.06 5.55 14.01
C PRO A 19 4.07 6.13 12.59
N GLY A 20 4.06 5.28 11.56
CA GLY A 20 3.97 5.68 10.16
C GLY A 20 2.60 6.25 9.74
N GLY A 21 1.60 6.22 10.61
CA GLY A 21 0.25 6.71 10.34
C GLY A 21 -0.54 5.89 9.32
N LEU A 22 -0.04 4.71 8.97
CA LEU A 22 -0.62 3.82 7.98
C LEU A 22 -1.92 3.20 8.49
N LYS A 23 -2.94 3.16 7.64
CA LYS A 23 -4.21 2.46 7.88
C LYS A 23 -4.17 1.10 7.18
N TRP A 24 -4.71 0.09 7.83
CA TRP A 24 -4.76 -1.27 7.33
C TRP A 24 -6.16 -1.65 6.91
N ALA A 25 -6.30 -2.34 5.81
CA ALA A 25 -7.60 -2.87 5.40
C ALA A 25 -8.13 -3.87 6.43
N THR A 26 -9.44 -3.89 6.63
CA THR A 26 -10.09 -4.81 7.58
C THR A 26 -10.16 -6.24 7.04
N GLY A 27 -10.16 -6.44 5.72
CA GLY A 27 -10.20 -7.74 5.05
C GLY A 27 -9.09 -7.91 4.01
N ASN A 28 -8.87 -9.15 3.57
CA ASN A 28 -7.97 -9.49 2.47
C ASN A 28 -8.60 -9.08 1.13
N ILE A 29 -7.80 -8.91 0.07
CA ILE A 29 -8.35 -8.75 -1.29
C ILE A 29 -9.26 -9.94 -1.61
N GLY A 30 -10.46 -9.65 -2.14
CA GLY A 30 -11.46 -10.64 -2.50
C GLY A 30 -12.23 -11.24 -1.32
N ALA A 31 -11.92 -10.85 -0.09
CA ALA A 31 -12.63 -11.32 1.10
C ALA A 31 -13.90 -10.48 1.36
N PRO A 32 -15.10 -11.07 1.44
CA PRO A 32 -16.32 -10.37 1.81
C PRO A 32 -16.40 -10.02 3.30
N ALA A 33 -15.62 -10.70 4.16
CA ALA A 33 -15.58 -10.44 5.60
C ALA A 33 -14.14 -10.62 6.14
N PRO A 34 -13.82 -10.04 7.32
CA PRO A 34 -12.45 -10.07 7.86
C PRO A 34 -11.87 -11.48 8.07
N GLN A 35 -12.70 -12.48 8.35
CA GLN A 35 -12.31 -13.87 8.59
C GLN A 35 -12.14 -14.68 7.30
N ASP A 36 -12.55 -14.16 6.14
CA ASP A 36 -12.44 -14.89 4.89
C ASP A 36 -11.01 -14.82 4.35
N ASP A 37 -10.57 -15.91 3.72
CA ASP A 37 -9.21 -16.02 3.17
C ASP A 37 -8.94 -14.96 2.08
N GLY A 38 -9.99 -14.62 1.32
CA GLY A 38 -9.88 -13.81 0.10
C GLY A 38 -9.22 -14.59 -1.04
N ASP A 39 -8.70 -13.84 -1.98
CA ASP A 39 -8.01 -14.36 -3.14
C ASP A 39 -6.52 -14.55 -2.87
N TYR A 40 -5.91 -15.48 -3.62
CA TYR A 40 -4.48 -15.74 -3.56
C TYR A 40 -3.81 -15.21 -4.82
N TYR A 41 -2.67 -14.55 -4.66
CA TYR A 41 -1.89 -13.99 -5.77
C TYR A 41 -0.44 -14.45 -5.69
N ALA A 42 0.16 -14.73 -6.85
CA ALA A 42 1.60 -14.83 -6.94
C ALA A 42 2.21 -13.41 -6.87
N TRP A 43 3.41 -13.29 -6.35
CA TRP A 43 4.03 -11.98 -6.11
C TRP A 43 4.22 -11.18 -7.41
N GLY A 44 3.67 -9.96 -7.45
CA GLY A 44 3.72 -9.09 -8.62
C GLY A 44 2.70 -9.45 -9.72
N GLU A 45 1.79 -10.38 -9.47
CA GLU A 45 0.68 -10.66 -10.38
C GLU A 45 -0.62 -10.03 -9.86
N THR A 46 -1.41 -9.48 -10.76
CA THR A 46 -2.66 -8.79 -10.46
C THR A 46 -3.91 -9.54 -10.92
N ALA A 47 -3.71 -10.63 -11.67
CA ALA A 47 -4.79 -11.50 -12.12
C ALA A 47 -4.85 -12.78 -11.27
N GLN A 48 -6.06 -13.25 -10.99
CA GLN A 48 -6.29 -14.54 -10.37
C GLN A 48 -5.89 -15.67 -11.30
N LYS A 49 -5.38 -16.77 -10.71
CA LYS A 49 -5.06 -18.00 -11.43
C LYS A 49 -5.32 -19.25 -10.57
N THR A 50 -5.35 -20.40 -11.19
CA THR A 50 -5.60 -21.68 -10.51
C THR A 50 -4.34 -22.51 -10.32
N ASP A 51 -3.26 -22.22 -11.02
CA ASP A 51 -2.00 -22.96 -10.97
C ASP A 51 -0.85 -22.02 -10.55
N PHE A 52 -0.24 -22.30 -9.40
CA PHE A 52 0.83 -21.53 -8.77
C PHE A 52 2.16 -22.29 -8.84
N ARG A 53 2.84 -22.19 -9.97
CA ARG A 53 4.16 -22.79 -10.25
C ARG A 53 4.99 -21.88 -11.13
N TRP A 54 6.29 -22.11 -11.23
CA TRP A 54 7.17 -21.38 -12.15
C TRP A 54 6.65 -21.37 -13.59
N ALA A 55 6.09 -22.50 -14.06
CA ALA A 55 5.58 -22.61 -15.42
C ALA A 55 4.42 -21.65 -15.74
N THR A 56 3.75 -21.12 -14.73
CA THR A 56 2.61 -20.18 -14.86
C THR A 56 2.90 -18.82 -14.26
N TYR A 57 4.13 -18.57 -13.77
CA TYR A 57 4.51 -17.31 -13.18
C TYR A 57 4.84 -16.26 -14.25
N LEU A 58 4.20 -15.09 -14.15
CA LEU A 58 4.28 -14.04 -15.17
C LEU A 58 5.69 -13.46 -15.34
N HIS A 59 6.42 -13.28 -14.23
CA HIS A 59 7.71 -12.59 -14.22
C HIS A 59 8.92 -13.53 -14.31
N GLY A 60 8.74 -14.76 -14.81
CA GLY A 60 9.85 -15.68 -15.07
C GLY A 60 9.48 -17.15 -15.00
N ALA A 61 10.23 -17.98 -15.70
CA ALA A 61 10.03 -19.44 -15.76
C ALA A 61 10.78 -20.21 -14.68
N SER A 62 11.72 -19.59 -13.98
CA SER A 62 12.49 -20.13 -12.85
C SER A 62 13.22 -19.00 -12.13
N GLN A 63 13.81 -19.28 -10.97
CA GLN A 63 14.67 -18.32 -10.26
C GLN A 63 15.87 -17.85 -11.09
N ASN A 64 16.32 -18.62 -12.08
CA ASN A 64 17.44 -18.28 -12.96
C ASN A 64 16.99 -17.71 -14.31
N ALA A 65 15.70 -17.61 -14.55
CA ALA A 65 15.10 -17.10 -15.78
C ALA A 65 13.98 -16.08 -15.45
N LEU A 66 14.33 -15.07 -14.67
CA LEU A 66 13.44 -13.98 -14.28
C LEU A 66 13.42 -12.92 -15.37
N LEU A 67 12.23 -12.37 -15.63
CA LEU A 67 11.98 -11.33 -16.64
C LEU A 67 11.85 -9.94 -16.03
N LYS A 68 11.51 -9.86 -14.73
CA LYS A 68 11.34 -8.62 -13.98
C LYS A 68 11.68 -8.83 -12.50
N TYR A 69 12.05 -7.76 -11.82
CA TYR A 69 12.53 -7.80 -10.43
C TYR A 69 13.75 -8.71 -10.31
N THR A 70 14.72 -8.41 -11.15
CA THR A 70 15.99 -9.13 -11.30
C THR A 70 17.09 -8.43 -10.51
N GLN A 71 18.26 -9.04 -10.43
CA GLN A 71 19.45 -8.42 -9.83
C GLN A 71 19.89 -7.12 -10.54
N THR A 72 19.51 -6.94 -11.81
CA THR A 72 20.07 -5.91 -12.68
C THR A 72 19.10 -4.78 -13.00
N ASP A 73 17.79 -4.96 -12.75
CA ASP A 73 16.80 -3.90 -13.04
C ASP A 73 16.62 -2.90 -11.89
N GLY A 74 17.20 -3.18 -10.71
CA GLY A 74 17.17 -2.29 -9.54
C GLY A 74 15.79 -2.16 -8.87
N LEU A 75 14.83 -2.97 -9.27
CA LEU A 75 13.47 -2.93 -8.73
C LEU A 75 13.36 -3.77 -7.44
N MET A 76 13.43 -3.11 -6.29
CA MET A 76 13.32 -3.76 -4.97
C MET A 76 11.91 -3.75 -4.39
N LEU A 77 10.99 -3.01 -5.01
CA LEU A 77 9.57 -2.93 -4.64
C LEU A 77 8.71 -3.15 -5.88
N LEU A 78 7.51 -3.70 -5.68
CA LEU A 78 6.52 -3.78 -6.76
C LEU A 78 6.24 -2.38 -7.31
N THR A 79 6.19 -2.28 -8.64
CA THR A 79 5.65 -1.10 -9.31
C THR A 79 4.14 -1.07 -9.11
N GLN A 80 3.53 0.11 -9.21
CA GLN A 80 2.08 0.24 -9.10
C GLN A 80 1.32 -0.71 -10.06
N ALA A 81 1.86 -0.95 -11.26
CA ALA A 81 1.23 -1.83 -12.25
C ALA A 81 1.21 -3.32 -11.84
N ASP A 82 2.12 -3.73 -10.95
CA ASP A 82 2.24 -5.11 -10.45
C ASP A 82 1.74 -5.27 -9.01
N ASP A 83 1.28 -4.18 -8.40
CA ASP A 83 0.66 -4.18 -7.06
C ASP A 83 -0.84 -4.44 -7.19
N VAL A 84 -1.26 -5.64 -6.80
CA VAL A 84 -2.65 -6.06 -6.96
C VAL A 84 -3.62 -5.19 -6.16
N VAL A 85 -3.22 -4.64 -5.02
CA VAL A 85 -4.06 -3.74 -4.22
C VAL A 85 -4.29 -2.44 -4.97
N SER A 86 -3.21 -1.83 -5.48
CA SER A 86 -3.29 -0.61 -6.29
C SER A 86 -4.13 -0.80 -7.54
N GLN A 87 -4.01 -1.96 -8.20
CA GLN A 87 -4.76 -2.25 -9.43
C GLN A 87 -6.24 -2.57 -9.20
N THR A 88 -6.56 -3.21 -8.05
CA THR A 88 -7.92 -3.69 -7.78
C THR A 88 -8.75 -2.64 -7.03
N TRP A 89 -8.17 -1.98 -6.04
CA TRP A 89 -8.86 -1.02 -5.17
C TRP A 89 -8.61 0.44 -5.58
N GLY A 90 -7.46 0.73 -6.20
CA GLY A 90 -7.11 2.09 -6.62
C GLY A 90 -6.92 3.07 -5.45
N GLY A 91 -7.08 4.37 -5.74
CA GLY A 91 -6.95 5.42 -4.73
C GLY A 91 -5.58 5.42 -4.06
N ALA A 92 -5.58 5.51 -2.74
CA ALA A 92 -4.37 5.49 -1.91
C ALA A 92 -3.94 4.06 -1.49
N TRP A 93 -4.66 3.03 -1.92
CA TRP A 93 -4.40 1.66 -1.56
C TRP A 93 -3.20 1.05 -2.27
N ARG A 94 -2.40 0.29 -1.56
CA ARG A 94 -1.26 -0.49 -2.04
C ARG A 94 -0.94 -1.68 -1.13
N MET A 95 -0.08 -2.56 -1.57
CA MET A 95 0.49 -3.59 -0.72
C MET A 95 1.45 -2.97 0.30
N PRO A 96 1.51 -3.48 1.54
CA PRO A 96 2.51 -3.07 2.52
C PRO A 96 3.91 -3.53 2.12
N THR A 97 4.92 -2.78 2.51
CA THR A 97 6.32 -3.19 2.46
C THR A 97 6.66 -4.18 3.58
N LYS A 98 7.83 -4.82 3.50
CA LYS A 98 8.38 -5.64 4.60
C LYS A 98 8.47 -4.84 5.90
N ASP A 99 8.95 -3.60 5.81
CA ASP A 99 9.17 -2.75 6.99
C ASP A 99 7.84 -2.31 7.63
N GLU A 100 6.80 -2.11 6.84
CA GLU A 100 5.45 -1.82 7.35
C GLU A 100 4.81 -3.03 8.04
N TRP A 101 5.06 -4.25 7.54
CA TRP A 101 4.73 -5.47 8.28
C TRP A 101 5.51 -5.58 9.59
N ALA A 102 6.79 -5.19 9.61
CA ALA A 102 7.60 -5.17 10.81
C ALA A 102 7.12 -4.10 11.80
N GLU A 103 6.69 -2.93 11.32
CA GLU A 103 6.06 -1.90 12.15
C GLU A 103 4.78 -2.42 12.81
N LEU A 104 3.88 -3.04 12.03
CA LEU A 104 2.67 -3.66 12.56
C LEU A 104 2.99 -4.71 13.62
N LYS A 105 4.00 -5.57 13.36
CA LYS A 105 4.42 -6.62 14.32
C LYS A 105 4.95 -6.03 15.62
N THR A 106 5.68 -4.94 15.54
CA THR A 106 6.38 -4.34 16.69
C THR A 106 5.45 -3.48 17.54
N HIS A 107 4.50 -2.78 16.92
CA HIS A 107 3.68 -1.76 17.58
C HIS A 107 2.25 -2.21 17.90
N CYS A 108 1.89 -3.46 17.62
CA CYS A 108 0.58 -4.01 17.93
C CYS A 108 0.67 -5.23 18.84
N VAL A 109 -0.44 -5.53 19.51
CA VAL A 109 -0.63 -6.75 20.31
C VAL A 109 -1.18 -7.82 19.39
N TRP A 110 -0.51 -8.98 19.32
CA TRP A 110 -0.87 -10.11 18.49
C TRP A 110 -1.40 -11.25 19.35
N THR A 111 -2.68 -11.58 19.21
CA THR A 111 -3.34 -12.64 19.97
C THR A 111 -3.85 -13.71 19.01
N TRP A 112 -3.37 -14.96 19.15
CA TRP A 112 -3.88 -16.08 18.37
C TRP A 112 -5.25 -16.50 18.87
N THR A 113 -6.14 -16.81 17.94
CA THR A 113 -7.43 -17.47 18.21
C THR A 113 -7.64 -18.61 17.22
N ASP A 114 -8.22 -19.71 17.69
CA ASP A 114 -8.63 -20.82 16.83
C ASP A 114 -10.08 -20.65 16.33
N ASN A 115 -10.78 -19.61 16.81
CA ASN A 115 -12.20 -19.43 16.54
C ASN A 115 -12.60 -17.95 16.59
N TYR A 116 -12.11 -17.17 15.61
CA TYR A 116 -12.42 -15.73 15.54
C TYR A 116 -13.93 -15.49 15.43
N ASN A 117 -14.50 -14.69 16.33
CA ASN A 117 -15.92 -14.33 16.37
C ASN A 117 -16.88 -15.53 16.21
N ALA A 118 -16.51 -16.69 16.76
CA ALA A 118 -17.28 -17.95 16.68
C ALA A 118 -17.49 -18.47 15.24
N THR A 119 -16.61 -18.11 14.30
CA THR A 119 -16.68 -18.55 12.89
C THR A 119 -15.93 -19.86 12.62
N GLY A 120 -15.13 -20.35 13.58
CA GLY A 120 -14.26 -21.51 13.41
C GLY A 120 -12.97 -21.21 12.63
N VAL A 121 -12.69 -19.93 12.34
CA VAL A 121 -11.49 -19.53 11.60
C VAL A 121 -10.35 -19.19 12.56
N ALA A 122 -9.22 -19.86 12.36
CA ALA A 122 -8.00 -19.61 13.13
C ALA A 122 -7.17 -18.47 12.50
N GLY A 123 -6.44 -17.73 13.35
CA GLY A 123 -5.58 -16.64 12.91
C GLY A 123 -5.16 -15.72 14.05
N TYR A 124 -4.60 -14.57 13.68
CA TYR A 124 -4.24 -13.54 14.64
C TYR A 124 -5.25 -12.38 14.66
N GLU A 125 -5.75 -12.06 15.83
CA GLU A 125 -6.25 -10.73 16.12
C GLU A 125 -5.08 -9.81 16.43
N VAL A 126 -4.98 -8.69 15.71
CA VAL A 126 -3.91 -7.70 15.82
C VAL A 126 -4.52 -6.40 16.30
N ALA A 127 -4.28 -6.04 17.54
CA ALA A 127 -4.88 -4.89 18.21
C ALA A 127 -3.87 -3.76 18.41
N SER A 128 -4.35 -2.51 18.38
CA SER A 128 -3.58 -1.35 18.84
C SER A 128 -3.11 -1.53 20.29
N GLN A 129 -2.06 -0.82 20.70
CA GLN A 129 -1.57 -0.86 22.08
C GLN A 129 -2.62 -0.40 23.11
N SER A 130 -3.52 0.52 22.70
CA SER A 130 -4.64 0.98 23.54
C SER A 130 -5.79 -0.03 23.59
N GLY A 131 -5.85 -0.98 22.66
CA GLY A 131 -6.95 -1.93 22.51
C GLY A 131 -8.22 -1.37 21.87
N ASP A 132 -8.19 -0.11 21.40
CA ASP A 132 -9.37 0.58 20.84
C ASP A 132 -9.68 0.17 19.40
N ALA A 133 -8.75 -0.47 18.72
CA ALA A 133 -8.86 -0.87 17.34
C ALA A 133 -8.15 -2.19 17.09
N SER A 134 -8.73 -3.04 16.25
CA SER A 134 -8.11 -4.31 15.85
C SER A 134 -8.43 -4.68 14.41
N LEU A 135 -7.63 -5.57 13.83
CA LEU A 135 -7.92 -6.30 12.61
C LEU A 135 -7.69 -7.79 12.82
N PHE A 136 -8.24 -8.61 11.95
CA PHE A 136 -8.01 -10.05 11.96
C PHE A 136 -7.23 -10.49 10.72
N LEU A 137 -6.23 -11.35 10.91
CA LEU A 137 -5.45 -11.99 9.87
C LEU A 137 -5.71 -13.51 9.91
N PRO A 138 -6.59 -14.05 9.04
CA PRO A 138 -6.83 -15.49 9.00
C PRO A 138 -5.58 -16.29 8.64
N ALA A 139 -5.43 -17.47 9.24
CA ALA A 139 -4.43 -18.46 8.85
C ALA A 139 -4.85 -19.13 7.53
N ALA A 140 -4.86 -18.36 6.45
CA ALA A 140 -5.39 -18.73 5.15
C ALA A 140 -4.55 -19.78 4.40
N GLY A 141 -3.35 -20.09 4.89
CA GLY A 141 -2.39 -20.94 4.18
C GLY A 141 -1.84 -20.28 2.92
N CYS A 142 -1.32 -21.08 2.01
CA CYS A 142 -0.83 -20.63 0.71
C CYS A 142 -1.23 -21.60 -0.40
N ARG A 143 -1.18 -21.15 -1.65
CA ARG A 143 -1.39 -21.99 -2.83
C ARG A 143 -0.08 -22.43 -3.45
N TYR A 144 0.00 -23.73 -3.71
CA TYR A 144 1.01 -24.35 -4.55
C TYR A 144 0.32 -25.26 -5.57
N ALA A 145 0.67 -25.13 -6.84
CA ALA A 145 -0.07 -25.73 -7.94
C ALA A 145 -1.56 -25.37 -7.83
N ASN A 146 -2.45 -26.33 -7.78
CA ASN A 146 -3.89 -26.13 -7.69
C ASN A 146 -4.47 -26.37 -6.27
N ARG A 147 -3.63 -26.40 -5.23
CA ARG A 147 -4.05 -26.76 -3.87
C ARG A 147 -3.76 -25.62 -2.90
N VAL A 148 -4.62 -25.49 -1.91
CA VAL A 148 -4.36 -24.70 -0.71
C VAL A 148 -3.70 -25.61 0.32
N ASN A 149 -2.56 -25.20 0.85
CA ASN A 149 -1.80 -25.90 1.86
C ASN A 149 -1.83 -25.10 3.17
N GLU A 150 -1.76 -25.82 4.30
CA GLU A 150 -1.55 -25.24 5.64
C GLU A 150 -2.62 -24.24 6.10
N LYS A 151 -3.81 -24.27 5.48
CA LYS A 151 -4.96 -23.48 5.94
C LYS A 151 -5.36 -23.86 7.37
N GLY A 152 -5.65 -22.86 8.19
CA GLY A 152 -5.96 -23.01 9.62
C GLY A 152 -4.73 -23.14 10.51
N VAL A 153 -3.52 -23.22 9.94
CA VAL A 153 -2.25 -23.38 10.67
C VAL A 153 -1.29 -22.24 10.41
N HIS A 154 -1.15 -21.83 9.13
CA HIS A 154 -0.23 -20.78 8.71
C HIS A 154 -0.97 -19.61 8.05
N GLY A 155 -0.50 -18.39 8.30
CA GLY A 155 -0.82 -17.23 7.49
C GLY A 155 0.39 -16.82 6.66
N TYR A 156 0.17 -16.53 5.38
CA TYR A 156 1.17 -16.07 4.42
C TYR A 156 0.62 -14.85 3.68
N TYR A 157 1.24 -13.71 3.92
CA TYR A 157 0.78 -12.42 3.39
C TYR A 157 1.90 -11.69 2.67
N TRP A 158 1.77 -11.49 1.38
CA TRP A 158 2.79 -10.80 0.60
C TRP A 158 3.06 -9.39 1.12
N SER A 159 4.33 -9.01 1.08
CA SER A 159 4.75 -7.61 1.03
C SER A 159 5.05 -7.20 -0.41
N SER A 160 5.12 -5.90 -0.68
CA SER A 160 5.59 -5.39 -1.96
C SER A 160 7.11 -5.48 -2.15
N SER A 161 7.86 -5.94 -1.12
CA SER A 161 9.32 -5.95 -1.10
C SER A 161 9.91 -7.22 -1.71
N LEU A 162 10.81 -7.04 -2.68
CA LEU A 162 11.66 -8.10 -3.19
C LEU A 162 12.61 -8.58 -2.08
N SER A 163 12.96 -9.88 -2.10
CA SER A 163 14.03 -10.36 -1.24
C SER A 163 15.38 -9.78 -1.65
N ASP A 164 16.12 -9.22 -0.69
CA ASP A 164 17.48 -8.69 -0.86
C ASP A 164 18.56 -9.75 -0.56
N VAL A 165 18.15 -10.95 -0.18
CA VAL A 165 19.08 -12.07 0.08
C VAL A 165 19.50 -12.71 -1.24
N SER A 166 20.76 -12.57 -1.62
CA SER A 166 21.30 -13.02 -2.91
C SER A 166 21.05 -14.48 -3.25
N ALA A 167 20.93 -15.36 -2.25
CA ALA A 167 20.59 -16.77 -2.44
C ALA A 167 19.11 -17.00 -2.82
N TYR A 168 18.25 -15.97 -2.69
CA TYR A 168 16.80 -16.09 -2.83
C TYR A 168 16.19 -15.15 -3.88
N TRP A 169 16.89 -14.89 -4.97
CA TRP A 169 16.40 -14.01 -6.05
C TRP A 169 15.03 -14.39 -6.63
N GLY A 170 14.68 -15.66 -6.56
CA GLY A 170 13.34 -16.14 -6.92
C GLY A 170 12.28 -15.91 -5.84
N SER A 171 12.59 -15.17 -4.77
CA SER A 171 11.73 -14.98 -3.61
C SER A 171 11.40 -13.52 -3.36
N ALA A 172 10.34 -13.27 -2.61
CA ALA A 172 9.95 -11.98 -2.09
C ALA A 172 9.65 -12.10 -0.59
N TYR A 173 9.64 -10.99 0.11
CA TYR A 173 9.30 -10.95 1.52
C TYR A 173 7.79 -11.03 1.75
N GLN A 174 7.42 -11.70 2.84
CA GLN A 174 6.05 -11.77 3.32
C GLN A 174 6.00 -11.82 4.85
N MET A 175 4.87 -11.43 5.41
CA MET A 175 4.52 -11.79 6.77
C MET A 175 4.12 -13.26 6.79
N GLN A 176 4.84 -14.07 7.54
CA GLN A 176 4.50 -15.47 7.80
C GLN A 176 4.23 -15.67 9.28
N PHE A 177 3.17 -16.36 9.62
CA PHE A 177 2.86 -16.67 11.00
C PHE A 177 2.25 -18.06 11.20
N VAL A 178 2.46 -18.57 12.39
CA VAL A 178 1.78 -19.70 13.02
C VAL A 178 1.40 -19.28 14.43
N GLN A 179 0.66 -20.10 15.17
CA GLN A 179 0.31 -19.79 16.56
C GLN A 179 1.49 -19.40 17.46
N ALA A 180 2.68 -19.95 17.21
CA ALA A 180 3.86 -19.74 18.05
C ALA A 180 4.62 -18.46 17.73
N TYR A 181 4.51 -17.91 16.52
CA TYR A 181 5.28 -16.73 16.09
C TYR A 181 4.68 -16.04 14.86
N ALA A 182 5.09 -14.80 14.63
CA ALA A 182 4.88 -14.06 13.41
C ALA A 182 6.20 -13.41 12.96
N LYS A 183 6.56 -13.57 11.66
CA LYS A 183 7.80 -13.09 11.05
C LYS A 183 7.50 -12.22 9.83
N PRO A 184 7.83 -10.92 9.85
CA PRO A 184 7.55 -9.99 8.75
C PRO A 184 8.55 -10.09 7.58
N ASP A 185 9.63 -10.82 7.76
CA ASP A 185 10.78 -10.93 6.86
C ASP A 185 11.00 -12.36 6.33
N TRP A 186 9.92 -13.14 6.24
CA TRP A 186 10.00 -14.49 5.70
C TRP A 186 10.16 -14.45 4.18
N ASN A 187 11.18 -15.14 3.66
CA ASN A 187 11.40 -15.29 2.23
C ASN A 187 10.56 -16.43 1.66
N HIS A 188 9.76 -16.12 0.65
CA HIS A 188 8.95 -17.14 -0.03
C HIS A 188 9.08 -17.01 -1.55
N THR A 189 9.07 -18.16 -2.24
CA THR A 189 9.21 -18.19 -3.69
C THR A 189 8.02 -17.49 -4.35
N ARG A 190 8.27 -16.57 -5.30
CA ARG A 190 7.31 -15.63 -5.87
C ARG A 190 6.10 -16.26 -6.54
N TYR A 191 6.21 -17.48 -7.06
CA TYR A 191 5.10 -18.14 -7.74
C TYR A 191 4.03 -18.70 -6.79
N TYR A 192 4.32 -18.84 -5.50
CA TYR A 192 3.30 -19.26 -4.54
C TYR A 192 2.16 -18.26 -4.48
N GLY A 193 0.95 -18.77 -4.31
CA GLY A 193 -0.22 -17.92 -4.05
C GLY A 193 -0.34 -17.64 -2.56
N SER A 194 -0.15 -16.39 -2.16
CA SER A 194 -0.35 -15.95 -0.78
C SER A 194 -1.46 -14.91 -0.70
N SER A 195 -2.02 -14.74 0.50
CA SER A 195 -3.01 -13.67 0.78
C SER A 195 -2.37 -12.29 0.59
N VAL A 196 -3.22 -11.30 0.35
CA VAL A 196 -2.81 -9.90 0.25
C VAL A 196 -3.70 -9.03 1.13
N ARG A 197 -3.09 -8.23 2.00
CA ARG A 197 -3.74 -7.23 2.84
C ARG A 197 -3.30 -5.84 2.38
N GLY A 198 -4.27 -4.98 2.08
CA GLY A 198 -4.00 -3.61 1.65
C GLY A 198 -3.66 -2.67 2.81
N VAL A 199 -2.89 -1.63 2.49
CA VAL A 199 -2.64 -0.48 3.36
C VAL A 199 -2.88 0.81 2.59
N CYS A 200 -3.23 1.88 3.31
CA CYS A 200 -3.37 3.21 2.72
C CYS A 200 -2.99 4.30 3.71
N VAL A 201 -2.68 5.48 3.18
CA VAL A 201 -2.76 6.74 3.90
C VAL A 201 -3.99 7.45 3.33
N PRO A 202 -5.16 7.37 3.98
CA PRO A 202 -6.37 7.95 3.43
C PRO A 202 -6.16 9.42 3.15
N GLN A 203 -6.60 9.88 1.99
CA GLN A 203 -6.66 11.30 1.75
C GLN A 203 -7.68 11.87 2.74
N GLN A 204 -7.27 12.82 3.56
CA GLN A 204 -8.20 13.51 4.44
C GLN A 204 -9.22 14.24 3.55
N HIS A 205 -10.39 13.65 3.39
CA HIS A 205 -11.54 14.40 2.93
C HIS A 205 -11.89 15.33 4.08
N SER A 206 -11.49 16.58 3.98
CA SER A 206 -11.98 17.62 4.88
C SER A 206 -13.50 17.64 4.74
N THR A 207 -14.20 17.10 5.75
CA THR A 207 -15.65 17.27 5.90
C THR A 207 -15.88 18.73 6.27
N GLY A 208 -16.18 19.52 5.30
CA GLY A 208 -16.54 20.92 5.50
C GLY A 208 -15.85 21.85 4.49
N VAL A 209 -16.65 22.32 3.57
CA VAL A 209 -16.40 23.19 2.42
C VAL A 209 -15.93 22.37 1.19
N GLU A 210 -16.80 22.32 0.19
CA GLU A 210 -16.40 21.97 -1.17
C GLU A 210 -15.11 22.73 -1.49
N SER A 211 -13.98 22.02 -1.53
CA SER A 211 -12.81 22.55 -2.20
C SER A 211 -13.21 22.58 -3.67
N VAL A 212 -13.67 23.70 -4.15
CA VAL A 212 -13.60 23.99 -5.58
C VAL A 212 -12.21 23.56 -5.98
N ALA A 213 -12.12 22.52 -6.85
CA ALA A 213 -10.86 22.03 -7.35
C ALA A 213 -10.03 23.25 -7.72
N ALA A 214 -8.90 23.45 -7.05
CA ALA A 214 -8.04 24.57 -7.35
C ALA A 214 -7.74 24.44 -8.84
N SER A 215 -8.22 25.37 -9.64
CA SER A 215 -7.94 25.37 -11.08
C SER A 215 -6.44 25.27 -11.22
N PRO A 216 -5.92 24.35 -12.05
CA PRO A 216 -4.48 24.14 -12.14
C PRO A 216 -3.79 25.48 -12.40
N ILE A 217 -2.70 25.74 -11.70
CA ILE A 217 -1.85 26.89 -11.99
C ILE A 217 -1.18 26.60 -13.33
N VAL A 218 -1.50 27.41 -14.33
CA VAL A 218 -0.93 27.29 -15.67
C VAL A 218 0.05 28.43 -15.88
N CYS A 219 1.22 28.14 -16.42
CA CYS A 219 2.20 29.14 -16.81
C CYS A 219 2.41 29.09 -18.33
N GLU A 220 2.08 30.20 -19.01
CA GLU A 220 2.27 30.34 -20.44
C GLU A 220 2.93 31.70 -20.76
N ALA A 221 4.02 31.70 -21.51
CA ALA A 221 4.72 32.87 -21.99
C ALA A 221 4.98 33.94 -20.88
N GLY A 222 5.51 33.51 -19.73
CA GLY A 222 5.82 34.40 -18.61
C GLY A 222 4.59 34.88 -17.82
N THR A 223 3.40 34.32 -18.07
CA THR A 223 2.16 34.66 -17.38
C THR A 223 1.65 33.46 -16.58
N ILE A 224 1.43 33.65 -15.29
CA ILE A 224 0.81 32.67 -14.40
C ILE A 224 -0.69 32.92 -14.36
N ARG A 225 -1.48 31.88 -14.58
CA ARG A 225 -2.95 31.90 -14.53
C ARG A 225 -3.45 30.88 -13.52
N CYS A 226 -4.47 31.26 -12.76
CA CYS A 226 -5.18 30.39 -11.85
C CYS A 226 -6.65 30.85 -11.82
N GLY A 227 -7.59 29.93 -11.69
CA GLY A 227 -9.02 30.22 -11.59
C GLY A 227 -9.45 30.95 -10.30
N GLN A 228 -8.53 31.18 -9.38
CA GLN A 228 -8.75 31.85 -8.09
C GLN A 228 -7.78 33.03 -7.94
N ALA A 229 -8.05 33.92 -6.96
CA ALA A 229 -7.13 34.99 -6.59
C ALA A 229 -5.81 34.38 -6.07
N PHE A 230 -4.68 34.87 -6.54
CA PHE A 230 -3.36 34.35 -6.19
C PHE A 230 -2.35 35.48 -6.01
N ARG A 231 -1.23 35.16 -5.36
CA ARG A 231 -0.05 36.03 -5.26
C ARG A 231 1.18 35.30 -5.74
N ILE A 232 2.13 36.03 -6.30
CA ILE A 232 3.38 35.52 -6.85
C ILE A 232 4.55 36.11 -6.04
N TYR A 233 5.44 35.24 -5.58
CA TYR A 233 6.65 35.64 -4.87
C TYR A 233 7.87 35.05 -5.56
N ASP A 234 8.99 35.78 -5.57
CA ASP A 234 10.27 35.20 -5.90
C ASP A 234 10.83 34.35 -4.76
N VAL A 235 11.99 33.72 -4.99
CA VAL A 235 12.64 32.85 -4.00
C VAL A 235 13.15 33.62 -2.77
N THR A 236 13.17 34.95 -2.79
CA THR A 236 13.52 35.80 -1.64
C THR A 236 12.29 36.25 -0.85
N GLY A 237 11.08 35.91 -1.29
CA GLY A 237 9.81 36.29 -0.67
C GLY A 237 9.27 37.64 -1.13
N ARG A 238 9.84 38.26 -2.16
CA ARG A 238 9.35 39.55 -2.72
C ARG A 238 8.10 39.30 -3.54
N ASP A 239 7.04 40.07 -3.30
CA ASP A 239 5.77 40.04 -4.04
C ASP A 239 5.93 40.60 -5.44
N LEU A 240 5.72 39.77 -6.45
CA LEU A 240 5.79 40.07 -7.87
C LEU A 240 4.42 39.95 -8.57
N THR A 241 3.34 39.86 -7.84
CA THR A 241 1.97 39.63 -8.38
C THR A 241 1.60 40.66 -9.46
N ARG A 242 2.01 41.94 -9.29
CA ARG A 242 1.75 43.00 -10.27
C ARG A 242 2.58 42.91 -11.54
N GLN A 243 3.63 42.08 -11.55
CA GLN A 243 4.53 41.85 -12.69
C GLN A 243 4.14 40.59 -13.47
N ASN A 244 3.02 39.93 -13.11
CA ASN A 244 2.52 38.79 -13.83
C ASN A 244 2.27 39.14 -15.32
N GLY A 245 2.82 38.36 -16.22
CA GLY A 245 2.84 38.63 -17.67
C GLY A 245 4.15 39.26 -18.18
N ALA A 246 5.07 39.61 -17.27
CA ALA A 246 6.42 40.07 -17.59
C ALA A 246 7.46 39.45 -16.64
N LEU A 247 7.14 38.27 -16.10
CA LEU A 247 8.04 37.54 -15.20
C LEU A 247 9.25 37.01 -15.98
N PRO A 248 10.48 37.30 -15.56
CA PRO A 248 11.66 36.65 -16.11
C PRO A 248 11.63 35.13 -15.95
N ASN A 249 12.38 34.41 -16.82
CA ASN A 249 12.56 32.98 -16.62
C ASN A 249 13.12 32.70 -15.23
N GLY A 250 12.49 31.81 -14.49
CA GLY A 250 12.88 31.54 -13.11
C GLY A 250 11.88 30.74 -12.31
N VAL A 251 12.17 30.63 -11.02
CA VAL A 251 11.35 29.88 -10.06
C VAL A 251 10.56 30.88 -9.19
N TYR A 252 9.27 30.66 -9.09
CA TYR A 252 8.35 31.47 -8.33
C TYR A 252 7.52 30.63 -7.38
N MET A 253 7.12 31.24 -6.27
CA MET A 253 6.16 30.66 -5.32
C MET A 253 4.80 31.32 -5.56
N VAL A 254 3.79 30.53 -5.92
CA VAL A 254 2.42 31.01 -6.19
C VAL A 254 1.54 30.61 -5.02
N GLN A 255 1.03 31.61 -4.31
CA GLN A 255 0.11 31.41 -3.20
C GLN A 255 -1.33 31.57 -3.67
N VAL A 256 -2.14 30.53 -3.47
CA VAL A 256 -3.59 30.51 -3.72
C VAL A 256 -4.30 30.19 -2.40
N GLY A 257 -4.93 31.17 -1.78
CA GLY A 257 -5.46 31.02 -0.42
C GLY A 257 -4.34 30.71 0.57
N GLU A 258 -4.44 29.61 1.30
CA GLU A 258 -3.44 29.16 2.27
C GLU A 258 -2.36 28.23 1.66
N LYS A 259 -2.52 27.81 0.40
CA LYS A 259 -1.59 26.90 -0.29
C LYS A 259 -0.57 27.70 -1.09
N THR A 260 0.67 27.19 -1.11
CA THR A 260 1.77 27.76 -1.92
C THR A 260 2.36 26.67 -2.78
N GLU A 261 2.45 26.92 -4.08
CA GLU A 261 3.02 26.01 -5.06
C GLU A 261 4.25 26.62 -5.75
N LYS A 262 5.22 25.78 -6.10
CA LYS A 262 6.40 26.18 -6.85
C LYS A 262 6.12 26.09 -8.34
N VAL A 263 6.32 27.19 -9.07
CA VAL A 263 6.07 27.30 -10.51
C VAL A 263 7.36 27.73 -11.21
N MET A 264 7.66 27.11 -12.35
CA MET A 264 8.74 27.54 -13.23
C MET A 264 8.20 28.32 -14.42
N VAL A 265 8.77 29.49 -14.66
CA VAL A 265 8.53 30.34 -15.83
C VAL A 265 9.72 30.18 -16.79
N PHE A 266 9.43 29.87 -18.06
CA PHE A 266 10.42 29.67 -19.13
C PHE A 266 10.30 30.72 -20.22
#